data_1e12c5d9a8d6ddcfdd2befd4dc306a8e
#
_entry.id   1e12c5d9a8d6ddcfdd2befd4dc306a8e
#
_cell.length_a   1.000
_cell.length_b   1.000
_cell.length_c   1.000
_cell.angle_alpha   90.00
_cell.angle_beta   90.00
_cell.angle_gamma   90.00
#
_symmetry.space_group_name_H-M   'P 1'
#
loop_
_entity.id
_entity.type
_entity.pdbx_description
1 polymer ?
#
loop_
_entity_poly.entity_id
_entity_poly.type
_entity_poly.pdbx_seq_one_letter_code
_entity_poly.pdbx_strand_id
1 'polypeptide(L)'
;MVAWIEKYAETIIDSGYYKLLLEGLGNTLIITLGALAIGVVIGTVISLVKYFADDVPALKPFSVICDLYITVIRGIPVVVLLLLFFFVILAFSDNGVMVAILTFGINSGAYMAELIRSGIQAVDRGQMEAGRSLGLSKMQTMRRIIFPQAIRYILPAIGNEMIALLKETSVAGYVAVRDITKAGDQIRNNTYDALNPLLTVALTYLGMVVILTALLSRLERRLAKSDKG
;
A
#
# COMPACT_ATOMS: atom_id res chain seq x y z
N MET A 1 -19.30 31.94 11.45
CA MET A 1 -19.65 30.57 10.98
C MET A 1 -20.40 30.63 9.65
N VAL A 2 -21.52 31.39 9.53
CA VAL A 2 -22.28 31.50 8.28
C VAL A 2 -21.41 31.99 7.12
N ALA A 3 -20.71 33.11 7.27
CA ALA A 3 -19.82 33.67 6.22
C ALA A 3 -18.69 32.69 5.76
N TRP A 4 -18.25 31.79 6.64
CA TRP A 4 -17.24 30.77 6.26
C TRP A 4 -17.89 29.66 5.43
N ILE A 5 -19.12 29.22 5.78
CA ILE A 5 -19.87 28.21 5.01
C ILE A 5 -20.23 28.76 3.63
N GLU A 6 -20.66 30.01 3.52
CA GLU A 6 -20.94 30.68 2.26
C GLU A 6 -19.68 30.73 1.37
N LYS A 7 -18.55 31.19 1.91
CA LYS A 7 -17.29 31.20 1.19
C LYS A 7 -16.81 29.81 0.76
N TYR A 8 -17.03 28.80 1.60
CA TYR A 8 -16.71 27.40 1.26
C TYR A 8 -17.58 26.91 0.08
N ALA A 9 -18.89 27.18 0.12
CA ALA A 9 -19.83 26.82 -0.93
C ALA A 9 -19.45 27.49 -2.27
N GLU A 10 -19.19 28.79 -2.25
CA GLU A 10 -18.72 29.54 -3.43
C GLU A 10 -17.41 28.96 -3.99
N THR A 11 -16.43 28.67 -3.10
CA THR A 11 -15.11 28.23 -3.51
C THR A 11 -15.12 26.80 -4.08
N ILE A 12 -15.88 25.89 -3.51
CA ILE A 12 -15.81 24.45 -3.85
C ILE A 12 -16.98 24.00 -4.71
N ILE A 13 -18.20 24.46 -4.39
CA ILE A 13 -19.44 23.95 -4.98
C ILE A 13 -19.82 24.77 -6.22
N ASP A 14 -20.04 26.07 -6.04
CA ASP A 14 -20.55 26.94 -7.11
C ASP A 14 -19.55 27.14 -8.24
N SER A 15 -18.25 27.17 -7.90
CA SER A 15 -17.16 27.20 -8.88
C SER A 15 -16.98 25.89 -9.66
N GLY A 16 -17.64 24.79 -9.23
CA GLY A 16 -17.50 23.46 -9.84
C GLY A 16 -16.22 22.70 -9.49
N TYR A 17 -15.39 23.19 -8.55
CA TYR A 17 -14.13 22.56 -8.16
C TYR A 17 -14.31 21.21 -7.46
N TYR A 18 -15.50 20.87 -6.95
CA TYR A 18 -15.79 19.53 -6.46
C TYR A 18 -15.53 18.43 -7.51
N LYS A 19 -15.66 18.71 -8.81
CA LYS A 19 -15.36 17.76 -9.90
C LYS A 19 -13.88 17.44 -9.95
N LEU A 20 -13.03 18.45 -9.74
CA LEU A 20 -11.59 18.29 -9.69
C LEU A 20 -11.17 17.44 -8.49
N LEU A 21 -11.80 17.64 -7.34
CA LEU A 21 -11.58 16.84 -6.14
C LEU A 21 -12.03 15.39 -6.34
N LEU A 22 -13.17 15.16 -7.00
CA LEU A 22 -13.64 13.80 -7.31
C LEU A 22 -12.73 13.06 -8.29
N GLU A 23 -12.22 13.74 -9.31
CA GLU A 23 -11.23 13.19 -10.23
C GLU A 23 -9.95 12.81 -9.46
N GLY A 24 -9.45 13.73 -8.63
CA GLY A 24 -8.27 13.48 -7.80
C GLY A 24 -8.47 12.33 -6.82
N LEU A 25 -9.65 12.21 -6.20
CA LEU A 25 -10.01 11.09 -5.35
C LEU A 25 -10.01 9.77 -6.13
N GLY A 26 -10.57 9.76 -7.34
CA GLY A 26 -10.56 8.59 -8.22
C GLY A 26 -9.14 8.12 -8.53
N ASN A 27 -8.25 9.03 -8.92
CA ASN A 27 -6.86 8.73 -9.20
C ASN A 27 -6.11 8.22 -7.96
N THR A 28 -6.33 8.84 -6.79
CA THR A 28 -5.78 8.38 -5.51
C THR A 28 -6.16 6.93 -5.23
N LEU A 29 -7.43 6.57 -5.38
CA LEU A 29 -7.91 5.21 -5.15
C LEU A 29 -7.38 4.21 -6.19
N ILE A 30 -7.36 4.59 -7.48
CA ILE A 30 -6.82 3.75 -8.56
C ILE A 30 -5.33 3.45 -8.32
N ILE A 31 -4.54 4.47 -7.98
CA ILE A 31 -3.12 4.31 -7.69
C ILE A 31 -2.93 3.40 -6.47
N THR A 32 -3.66 3.67 -5.38
CA THR A 32 -3.56 2.87 -4.14
C THR A 32 -3.86 1.39 -4.40
N LEU A 33 -4.99 1.09 -5.05
CA LEU A 33 -5.40 -0.30 -5.29
C LEU A 33 -4.50 -1.01 -6.30
N GLY A 34 -4.11 -0.32 -7.37
CA GLY A 34 -3.19 -0.86 -8.37
C GLY A 34 -1.81 -1.15 -7.79
N ALA A 35 -1.27 -0.21 -7.02
CA ALA A 35 0.01 -0.38 -6.35
C ALA A 35 -0.03 -1.49 -5.28
N LEU A 36 -1.11 -1.57 -4.49
CA LEU A 36 -1.31 -2.64 -3.52
C LEU A 36 -1.31 -4.03 -4.20
N ALA A 37 -2.04 -4.17 -5.31
CA ALA A 37 -2.10 -5.44 -6.05
C ALA A 37 -0.70 -5.87 -6.54
N ILE A 38 0.06 -4.95 -7.14
CA ILE A 38 1.44 -5.20 -7.58
C ILE A 38 2.32 -5.53 -6.37
N GLY A 39 2.22 -4.76 -5.29
CA GLY A 39 2.98 -4.96 -4.06
C GLY A 39 2.77 -6.33 -3.44
N VAL A 40 1.51 -6.79 -3.35
CA VAL A 40 1.18 -8.14 -2.85
C VAL A 40 1.79 -9.23 -3.72
N VAL A 41 1.72 -9.10 -5.05
CA VAL A 41 2.33 -10.09 -5.97
C VAL A 41 3.85 -10.13 -5.79
N ILE A 42 4.52 -8.99 -5.86
CA ILE A 42 5.98 -8.89 -5.71
C ILE A 42 6.42 -9.42 -4.33
N GLY A 43 5.76 -8.95 -3.27
CA GLY A 43 6.09 -9.35 -1.89
C GLY A 43 5.90 -10.85 -1.66
N THR A 44 4.84 -11.45 -2.23
CA THR A 44 4.60 -12.90 -2.15
C THR A 44 5.72 -13.67 -2.86
N VAL A 45 6.08 -13.28 -4.08
CA VAL A 45 7.16 -13.94 -4.83
C VAL A 45 8.48 -13.87 -4.07
N ILE A 46 8.85 -12.70 -3.57
CA ILE A 46 10.07 -12.50 -2.81
C ILE A 46 10.07 -13.36 -1.53
N SER A 47 8.98 -13.34 -0.79
CA SER A 47 8.85 -14.14 0.46
C SER A 47 8.98 -15.63 0.19
N LEU A 48 8.40 -16.14 -0.91
CA LEU A 48 8.54 -17.53 -1.32
C LEU A 48 9.98 -17.87 -1.70
N VAL A 49 10.64 -17.03 -2.52
CA VAL A 49 12.06 -17.24 -2.89
C VAL A 49 12.93 -17.30 -1.65
N LYS A 50 12.79 -16.36 -0.72
CA LYS A 50 13.55 -16.34 0.53
C LYS A 50 13.26 -17.56 1.41
N TYR A 51 12.00 -17.97 1.51
CA TYR A 51 11.63 -19.13 2.31
C TYR A 51 12.23 -20.44 1.79
N PHE A 52 12.26 -20.63 0.47
CA PHE A 52 12.79 -21.85 -0.14
C PHE A 52 14.31 -21.82 -0.33
N ALA A 53 14.95 -20.67 -0.30
CA ALA A 53 16.40 -20.56 -0.46
C ALA A 53 17.21 -21.30 0.64
N ASP A 54 16.60 -21.51 1.81
CA ASP A 54 17.21 -22.29 2.89
C ASP A 54 17.37 -23.78 2.53
N ASP A 55 16.41 -24.34 1.77
CA ASP A 55 16.36 -25.75 1.42
C ASP A 55 16.91 -26.04 0.02
N VAL A 56 16.88 -25.04 -0.88
CA VAL A 56 17.24 -25.19 -2.29
C VAL A 56 18.44 -24.30 -2.61
N PRO A 57 19.68 -24.85 -2.67
CA PRO A 57 20.89 -24.06 -2.92
C PRO A 57 20.83 -23.21 -4.18
N ALA A 58 20.14 -23.66 -5.22
CA ALA A 58 19.96 -22.91 -6.47
C ALA A 58 19.19 -21.59 -6.30
N LEU A 59 18.39 -21.44 -5.23
CA LEU A 59 17.67 -20.21 -4.93
C LEU A 59 18.47 -19.20 -4.10
N LYS A 60 19.62 -19.58 -3.53
CA LYS A 60 20.43 -18.66 -2.72
C LYS A 60 20.85 -17.38 -3.45
N PRO A 61 21.33 -17.42 -4.72
CA PRO A 61 21.65 -16.18 -5.44
C PRO A 61 20.44 -15.26 -5.61
N PHE A 62 19.26 -15.82 -5.88
CA PHE A 62 18.01 -15.05 -5.99
C PHE A 62 17.59 -14.45 -4.65
N SER A 63 17.79 -15.15 -3.54
CA SER A 63 17.56 -14.61 -2.19
C SER A 63 18.43 -13.38 -1.93
N VAL A 64 19.70 -13.39 -2.32
CA VAL A 64 20.59 -12.22 -2.20
C VAL A 64 20.09 -11.04 -3.04
N ILE A 65 19.62 -11.30 -4.26
CA ILE A 65 19.01 -10.26 -5.12
C ILE A 65 17.75 -9.69 -4.44
N CYS A 66 16.91 -10.54 -3.84
CA CYS A 66 15.73 -10.11 -3.08
C CYS A 66 16.12 -9.23 -1.89
N ASP A 67 17.17 -9.57 -1.15
CA ASP A 67 17.65 -8.75 -0.04
C ASP A 67 18.19 -7.40 -0.49
N LEU A 68 18.91 -7.37 -1.61
CA LEU A 68 19.39 -6.13 -2.22
C LEU A 68 18.20 -5.24 -2.64
N TYR A 69 17.21 -5.83 -3.33
CA TYR A 69 15.98 -5.12 -3.72
C TYR A 69 15.26 -4.51 -2.50
N ILE A 70 15.02 -5.30 -1.46
CA ILE A 70 14.35 -4.82 -0.23
C ILE A 70 15.15 -3.68 0.38
N THR A 71 16.46 -3.83 0.50
CA THR A 71 17.35 -2.82 1.10
C THR A 71 17.36 -1.52 0.31
N VAL A 72 17.51 -1.60 -1.01
CA VAL A 72 17.58 -0.42 -1.89
C VAL A 72 16.23 0.31 -1.92
N ILE A 73 15.14 -0.42 -2.17
CA ILE A 73 13.82 0.21 -2.32
C ILE A 73 13.35 0.85 -1.02
N ARG A 74 13.54 0.19 0.12
CA ARG A 74 13.15 0.76 1.43
C ARG A 74 14.12 1.83 1.94
N GLY A 75 15.32 1.90 1.40
CA GLY A 75 16.33 2.91 1.75
C GLY A 75 16.15 4.23 1.00
N ILE A 76 15.35 4.27 -0.08
CA ILE A 76 15.13 5.47 -0.88
C ILE A 76 13.77 6.06 -0.57
N PRO A 77 13.64 7.38 -0.30
CA PRO A 77 12.33 8.01 -0.14
C PRO A 77 11.44 7.79 -1.36
N VAL A 78 10.16 7.44 -1.13
CA VAL A 78 9.23 7.09 -2.22
C VAL A 78 9.05 8.20 -3.24
N VAL A 79 9.10 9.48 -2.83
CA VAL A 79 9.04 10.60 -3.77
C VAL A 79 10.23 10.63 -4.72
N VAL A 80 11.43 10.27 -4.25
CA VAL A 80 12.64 10.18 -5.08
C VAL A 80 12.52 9.02 -6.06
N LEU A 81 12.01 7.88 -5.62
CA LEU A 81 11.70 6.75 -6.50
C LEU A 81 10.72 7.17 -7.60
N LEU A 82 9.64 7.87 -7.22
CA LEU A 82 8.65 8.34 -8.17
C LEU A 82 9.26 9.26 -9.25
N LEU A 83 10.11 10.20 -8.85
CA LEU A 83 10.80 11.09 -9.77
C LEU A 83 11.77 10.34 -10.69
N LEU A 84 12.53 9.36 -10.16
CA LEU A 84 13.42 8.52 -10.95
C LEU A 84 12.64 7.67 -11.96
N PHE A 85 11.55 7.05 -11.55
CA PHE A 85 10.73 6.25 -12.47
C PHE A 85 10.11 7.12 -13.56
N PHE A 86 9.56 8.27 -13.20
CA PHE A 86 8.86 9.12 -14.15
C PHE A 86 9.81 9.82 -15.15
N PHE A 87 10.90 10.41 -14.66
CA PHE A 87 11.78 11.22 -15.53
C PHE A 87 12.93 10.44 -16.17
N VAL A 88 13.26 9.23 -15.64
CA VAL A 88 14.44 8.49 -16.11
C VAL A 88 14.05 7.10 -16.63
N ILE A 89 13.43 6.26 -15.79
CA ILE A 89 13.23 4.83 -16.12
C ILE A 89 12.08 4.66 -17.12
N LEU A 90 10.96 5.34 -16.89
CA LEU A 90 9.74 5.28 -17.71
C LEU A 90 9.48 6.62 -18.43
N ALA A 91 10.52 7.37 -18.75
CA ALA A 91 10.43 8.68 -19.42
C ALA A 91 9.74 8.63 -20.80
N PHE A 92 9.58 7.44 -21.36
CA PHE A 92 8.83 7.20 -22.61
C PHE A 92 7.32 7.09 -22.40
N SER A 93 6.85 7.06 -21.16
CA SER A 93 5.43 6.91 -20.83
C SER A 93 4.78 8.25 -20.54
N ASP A 94 3.74 8.59 -21.29
CA ASP A 94 2.93 9.79 -21.06
C ASP A 94 1.86 9.58 -19.98
N ASN A 95 1.72 8.35 -19.46
CA ASN A 95 0.70 8.01 -18.47
C ASN A 95 1.28 8.05 -17.05
N GLY A 96 1.23 9.24 -16.41
CA GLY A 96 1.70 9.44 -15.05
C GLY A 96 1.02 8.57 -14.00
N VAL A 97 -0.28 8.25 -14.17
CA VAL A 97 -1.02 7.36 -13.25
C VAL A 97 -0.43 5.94 -13.30
N MET A 98 -0.14 5.43 -14.51
CA MET A 98 0.49 4.11 -14.67
C MET A 98 1.89 4.09 -14.03
N VAL A 99 2.69 5.13 -14.26
CA VAL A 99 4.02 5.25 -13.65
C VAL A 99 3.93 5.28 -12.13
N ALA A 100 2.97 6.03 -11.58
CA ALA A 100 2.73 6.06 -10.14
C ALA A 100 2.33 4.68 -9.59
N ILE A 101 1.40 3.96 -10.24
CA ILE A 101 0.99 2.61 -9.86
C ILE A 101 2.19 1.66 -9.82
N LEU A 102 3.05 1.68 -10.85
CA LEU A 102 4.23 0.83 -10.92
C LEU A 102 5.24 1.19 -9.84
N THR A 103 5.53 2.47 -9.65
CA THR A 103 6.50 2.93 -8.65
C THR A 103 6.06 2.60 -7.23
N PHE A 104 4.82 2.97 -6.87
CA PHE A 104 4.29 2.65 -5.54
C PHE A 104 4.12 1.16 -5.35
N GLY A 105 3.78 0.41 -6.40
CA GLY A 105 3.68 -1.04 -6.36
C GLY A 105 5.03 -1.73 -6.12
N ILE A 106 6.09 -1.26 -6.77
CA ILE A 106 7.46 -1.73 -6.53
C ILE A 106 7.89 -1.35 -5.11
N ASN A 107 7.61 -0.12 -4.66
CA ASN A 107 7.91 0.29 -3.29
C ASN A 107 7.18 -0.59 -2.27
N SER A 108 5.86 -0.73 -2.39
CA SER A 108 5.03 -1.56 -1.50
C SER A 108 5.44 -3.04 -1.55
N GLY A 109 5.92 -3.55 -2.69
CA GLY A 109 6.42 -4.91 -2.82
C GLY A 109 7.55 -5.26 -1.86
N ALA A 110 8.44 -4.32 -1.58
CA ALA A 110 9.52 -4.50 -0.60
C ALA A 110 8.98 -4.56 0.84
N TYR A 111 7.99 -3.72 1.17
CA TYR A 111 7.30 -3.77 2.48
C TYR A 111 6.47 -5.04 2.63
N MET A 112 5.72 -5.43 1.60
CA MET A 112 4.91 -6.67 1.57
C MET A 112 5.75 -7.92 1.78
N ALA A 113 6.97 -7.99 1.19
CA ALA A 113 7.87 -9.10 1.41
C ALA A 113 8.21 -9.28 2.89
N GLU A 114 8.51 -8.19 3.59
CA GLU A 114 8.80 -8.20 5.02
C GLU A 114 7.55 -8.50 5.87
N LEU A 115 6.39 -7.96 5.51
CA LEU A 115 5.12 -8.21 6.21
C LEU A 115 4.73 -9.69 6.11
N ILE A 116 4.82 -10.29 4.93
CA ILE A 116 4.52 -11.70 4.73
C ILE A 116 5.50 -12.58 5.51
N ARG A 117 6.81 -12.27 5.45
CA ARG A 117 7.83 -12.97 6.21
C ARG A 117 7.57 -12.89 7.72
N SER A 118 7.27 -11.71 8.22
CA SER A 118 6.96 -11.49 9.65
C SER A 118 5.69 -12.24 10.08
N GLY A 119 4.66 -12.25 9.24
CA GLY A 119 3.43 -12.99 9.51
C GLY A 119 3.61 -14.52 9.55
N ILE A 120 4.49 -15.06 8.70
CA ILE A 120 4.87 -16.49 8.77
C ILE A 120 5.66 -16.77 10.05
N GLN A 121 6.57 -15.88 10.44
CA GLN A 121 7.40 -16.03 11.65
C GLN A 121 6.61 -15.84 12.95
N ALA A 122 5.44 -15.19 12.90
CA ALA A 122 4.56 -15.02 14.05
C ALA A 122 3.86 -16.33 14.47
N VAL A 123 3.83 -17.35 13.60
CA VAL A 123 3.31 -18.67 13.95
C VAL A 123 4.33 -19.39 14.83
N ASP A 124 3.85 -20.01 15.89
CA ASP A 124 4.68 -20.77 16.84
C ASP A 124 5.53 -21.84 16.12
N ARG A 125 6.82 -21.89 16.41
CA ARG A 125 7.76 -22.84 15.79
C ARG A 125 7.42 -24.29 16.08
N GLY A 126 6.80 -24.58 17.22
CA GLY A 126 6.32 -25.90 17.58
C GLY A 126 5.31 -26.47 16.59
N GLN A 127 4.58 -25.63 15.84
CA GLN A 127 3.68 -26.07 14.78
C GLN A 127 4.44 -26.75 13.62
N MET A 128 5.62 -26.24 13.28
CA MET A 128 6.49 -26.88 12.28
C MET A 128 7.03 -28.20 12.80
N GLU A 129 7.50 -28.23 14.04
CA GLU A 129 8.04 -29.43 14.67
C GLU A 129 6.99 -30.53 14.82
N ALA A 130 5.79 -30.18 15.29
CA ALA A 130 4.66 -31.11 15.42
C ALA A 130 4.26 -31.67 14.05
N GLY A 131 4.11 -30.85 13.03
CA GLY A 131 3.80 -31.32 11.69
C GLY A 131 4.85 -32.29 11.14
N ARG A 132 6.14 -31.99 11.35
CA ARG A 132 7.26 -32.85 10.97
C ARG A 132 7.26 -34.18 11.74
N SER A 133 6.94 -34.17 13.03
CA SER A 133 6.83 -35.35 13.87
C SER A 133 5.70 -36.28 13.45
N LEU A 134 4.63 -35.73 12.87
CA LEU A 134 3.53 -36.49 12.27
C LEU A 134 3.85 -37.01 10.85
N GLY A 135 5.10 -36.87 10.38
CA GLY A 135 5.53 -37.38 9.08
C GLY A 135 5.20 -36.47 7.89
N LEU A 136 4.66 -35.28 8.12
CA LEU A 136 4.45 -34.30 7.03
C LEU A 136 5.78 -33.76 6.52
N SER A 137 5.90 -33.54 5.21
CA SER A 137 7.03 -32.80 4.67
C SER A 137 6.98 -31.32 5.09
N LYS A 138 8.12 -30.59 5.03
CA LYS A 138 8.18 -29.15 5.33
C LYS A 138 7.12 -28.35 4.54
N MET A 139 6.98 -28.67 3.24
CA MET A 139 5.97 -28.05 2.36
C MET A 139 4.53 -28.39 2.79
N GLN A 140 4.26 -29.63 3.13
CA GLN A 140 2.93 -30.04 3.61
C GLN A 140 2.57 -29.36 4.93
N THR A 141 3.52 -29.28 5.86
CA THR A 141 3.35 -28.57 7.14
C THR A 141 3.12 -27.07 6.89
N MET A 142 3.94 -26.45 6.01
CA MET A 142 3.74 -25.05 5.64
C MET A 142 2.35 -24.79 5.08
N ARG A 143 1.94 -25.57 4.08
CA ARG A 143 0.66 -25.35 3.38
C ARG A 143 -0.57 -25.65 4.24
N ARG A 144 -0.51 -26.72 5.06
CA ARG A 144 -1.69 -27.22 5.79
C ARG A 144 -1.83 -26.65 7.19
N ILE A 145 -0.72 -26.26 7.83
CA ILE A 145 -0.70 -25.86 9.24
C ILE A 145 -0.27 -24.41 9.39
N ILE A 146 0.92 -24.03 8.85
CA ILE A 146 1.51 -22.71 9.12
C ILE A 146 0.83 -21.62 8.32
N PHE A 147 0.69 -21.79 7.00
CA PHE A 147 0.15 -20.74 6.13
C PHE A 147 -1.28 -20.31 6.49
N PRO A 148 -2.22 -21.22 6.81
CA PRO A 148 -3.55 -20.82 7.27
C PRO A 148 -3.52 -20.00 8.58
N GLN A 149 -2.58 -20.28 9.47
CA GLN A 149 -2.38 -19.49 10.68
C GLN A 149 -1.69 -18.15 10.36
N ALA A 150 -0.65 -18.15 9.52
CA ALA A 150 0.09 -16.96 9.13
C ALA A 150 -0.82 -15.91 8.43
N ILE A 151 -1.79 -16.33 7.63
CA ILE A 151 -2.75 -15.42 6.97
C ILE A 151 -3.45 -14.50 7.98
N ARG A 152 -3.71 -14.97 9.19
CA ARG A 152 -4.36 -14.18 10.24
C ARG A 152 -3.51 -13.00 10.71
N TYR A 153 -2.18 -13.12 10.63
CA TYR A 153 -1.24 -12.04 10.92
C TYR A 153 -0.97 -11.19 9.67
N ILE A 154 -0.91 -11.82 8.49
CA ILE A 154 -0.59 -11.17 7.22
C ILE A 154 -1.72 -10.24 6.76
N LEU A 155 -2.99 -10.67 6.83
CA LEU A 155 -4.11 -9.88 6.31
C LEU A 155 -4.28 -8.53 7.02
N PRO A 156 -4.23 -8.42 8.36
CA PRO A 156 -4.23 -7.13 9.03
C PRO A 156 -3.05 -6.24 8.66
N ALA A 157 -1.86 -6.83 8.51
CA ALA A 157 -0.66 -6.10 8.11
C ALA A 157 -0.79 -5.53 6.69
N ILE A 158 -1.33 -6.29 5.73
CA ILE A 158 -1.66 -5.81 4.37
C ILE A 158 -2.68 -4.66 4.43
N GLY A 159 -3.69 -4.76 5.29
CA GLY A 159 -4.67 -3.70 5.47
C GLY A 159 -4.05 -2.40 5.99
N ASN A 160 -3.12 -2.49 6.93
CA ASN A 160 -2.36 -1.34 7.43
C ASN A 160 -1.44 -0.74 6.35
N GLU A 161 -0.79 -1.58 5.56
CA GLU A 161 0.02 -1.14 4.42
C GLU A 161 -0.83 -0.41 3.37
N MET A 162 -2.05 -0.88 3.09
CA MET A 162 -2.98 -0.18 2.20
C MET A 162 -3.31 1.24 2.70
N ILE A 163 -3.50 1.41 4.02
CA ILE A 163 -3.75 2.72 4.64
C ILE A 163 -2.50 3.61 4.54
N ALA A 164 -1.30 3.05 4.70
CA ALA A 164 -0.05 3.78 4.54
C ALA A 164 0.12 4.22 3.09
N LEU A 165 -0.04 3.31 2.14
CA LEU A 165 0.08 3.53 0.71
C LEU A 165 -0.92 4.60 0.20
N LEU A 166 -2.18 4.58 0.70
CA LEU A 166 -3.17 5.62 0.41
C LEU A 166 -2.64 7.03 0.74
N LYS A 167 -1.96 7.19 1.86
CA LYS A 167 -1.37 8.49 2.24
C LYS A 167 -0.11 8.82 1.44
N GLU A 168 0.68 7.83 1.09
CA GLU A 168 1.88 7.99 0.26
C GLU A 168 1.55 8.47 -1.15
N THR A 169 0.37 8.13 -1.71
CA THR A 169 -0.05 8.63 -3.03
C THR A 169 -0.16 10.15 -3.09
N SER A 170 -0.22 10.86 -1.95
CA SER A 170 -0.25 12.32 -1.89
C SER A 170 0.96 13.01 -2.55
N VAL A 171 2.04 12.28 -2.80
CA VAL A 171 3.20 12.80 -3.53
C VAL A 171 3.11 12.57 -5.05
N ALA A 172 2.05 11.92 -5.57
CA ALA A 172 1.89 11.68 -7.01
C ALA A 172 1.80 12.98 -7.82
N GLY A 173 1.36 14.06 -7.19
CA GLY A 173 1.33 15.40 -7.79
C GLY A 173 2.69 15.96 -8.25
N TYR A 174 3.82 15.42 -7.78
CA TYR A 174 5.15 15.79 -8.24
C TYR A 174 5.45 15.37 -9.69
N VAL A 175 4.72 14.39 -10.21
CA VAL A 175 4.85 13.89 -11.60
C VAL A 175 3.60 14.21 -12.42
N ALA A 176 2.97 15.34 -12.17
CA ALA A 176 1.80 15.86 -12.87
C ALA A 176 0.56 14.95 -12.81
N VAL A 177 0.52 13.98 -11.92
CA VAL A 177 -0.68 13.19 -11.64
C VAL A 177 -1.62 14.02 -10.76
N ARG A 178 -2.86 14.15 -11.19
CA ARG A 178 -3.88 14.83 -10.40
C ARG A 178 -4.48 13.86 -9.40
N ASP A 179 -3.78 13.67 -8.27
CA ASP A 179 -4.35 13.07 -7.06
C ASP A 179 -5.17 14.10 -6.28
N ILE A 180 -5.80 13.70 -5.18
CA ILE A 180 -6.64 14.61 -4.39
C ILE A 180 -5.85 15.77 -3.78
N THR A 181 -4.57 15.56 -3.43
CA THR A 181 -3.68 16.60 -2.90
C THR A 181 -3.37 17.64 -3.98
N LYS A 182 -3.05 17.18 -5.20
CA LYS A 182 -2.80 18.06 -6.34
C LYS A 182 -4.04 18.81 -6.77
N ALA A 183 -5.21 18.20 -6.69
CA ALA A 183 -6.48 18.87 -6.94
C ALA A 183 -6.70 20.02 -5.95
N GLY A 184 -6.50 19.79 -4.66
CA GLY A 184 -6.57 20.84 -3.63
C GLY A 184 -5.55 21.95 -3.83
N ASP A 185 -4.31 21.61 -4.20
CA ASP A 185 -3.25 22.58 -4.52
C ASP A 185 -3.61 23.45 -5.72
N GLN A 186 -4.19 22.86 -6.76
CA GLN A 186 -4.66 23.59 -7.95
C GLN A 186 -5.80 24.57 -7.59
N ILE A 187 -6.76 24.14 -6.76
CA ILE A 187 -7.84 25.02 -6.30
C ILE A 187 -7.27 26.19 -5.48
N ARG A 188 -6.35 25.89 -4.55
CA ARG A 188 -5.65 26.90 -3.74
C ARG A 188 -4.99 27.96 -4.62
N ASN A 189 -4.27 27.54 -5.66
CA ASN A 189 -3.56 28.44 -6.57
C ASN A 189 -4.53 29.28 -7.41
N ASN A 190 -5.67 28.73 -7.83
CA ASN A 190 -6.66 29.41 -8.64
C ASN A 190 -7.50 30.42 -7.84
N THR A 191 -7.77 30.13 -6.57
CA THR A 191 -8.67 30.91 -5.73
C THR A 191 -7.95 31.83 -4.73
N TYR A 192 -6.62 31.64 -4.56
CA TYR A 192 -5.82 32.26 -3.50
C TYR A 192 -6.36 31.98 -2.09
N ASP A 193 -7.21 30.95 -1.95
CA ASP A 193 -7.75 30.45 -0.68
C ASP A 193 -7.01 29.17 -0.31
N ALA A 194 -6.18 29.23 0.73
CA ALA A 194 -5.44 28.06 1.19
C ALA A 194 -6.25 27.19 2.14
N LEU A 195 -7.12 27.80 2.96
CA LEU A 195 -7.79 27.09 4.05
C LEU A 195 -8.81 26.07 3.53
N ASN A 196 -9.76 26.51 2.72
CA ASN A 196 -10.89 25.67 2.31
C ASN A 196 -10.47 24.46 1.46
N PRO A 197 -9.62 24.59 0.41
CA PRO A 197 -9.18 23.44 -0.37
C PRO A 197 -8.31 22.45 0.44
N LEU A 198 -7.36 22.94 1.24
CA LEU A 198 -6.49 22.07 2.02
C LEU A 198 -7.24 21.37 3.16
N LEU A 199 -8.21 22.05 3.80
CA LEU A 199 -9.07 21.43 4.79
C LEU A 199 -9.94 20.32 4.16
N THR A 200 -10.47 20.56 2.96
CA THR A 200 -11.25 19.56 2.22
C THR A 200 -10.40 18.32 1.90
N VAL A 201 -9.17 18.51 1.42
CA VAL A 201 -8.23 17.42 1.18
C VAL A 201 -7.95 16.64 2.47
N ALA A 202 -7.63 17.35 3.55
CA ALA A 202 -7.34 16.72 4.85
C ALA A 202 -8.53 15.92 5.38
N LEU A 203 -9.74 16.46 5.33
CA LEU A 203 -10.95 15.78 5.76
C LEU A 203 -11.29 14.58 4.88
N THR A 204 -11.00 14.66 3.58
CA THR A 204 -11.21 13.54 2.64
C THR A 204 -10.25 12.38 2.96
N TYR A 205 -8.95 12.66 3.15
CA TYR A 205 -8.00 11.63 3.60
C TYR A 205 -8.40 11.04 4.94
N LEU A 206 -8.76 11.88 5.91
CA LEU A 206 -9.23 11.42 7.23
C LEU A 206 -10.45 10.49 7.08
N GLY A 207 -11.44 10.89 6.28
CA GLY A 207 -12.62 10.06 6.02
C GLY A 207 -12.26 8.71 5.41
N MET A 208 -11.41 8.68 4.38
CA MET A 208 -10.93 7.44 3.77
C MET A 208 -10.22 6.54 4.80
N VAL A 209 -9.30 7.10 5.58
CA VAL A 209 -8.56 6.36 6.61
C VAL A 209 -9.49 5.81 7.69
N VAL A 210 -10.45 6.58 8.18
CA VAL A 210 -11.44 6.14 9.17
C VAL A 210 -12.27 4.97 8.62
N ILE A 211 -12.75 5.06 7.38
CA ILE A 211 -13.52 3.99 6.74
C ILE A 211 -12.67 2.72 6.61
N LEU A 212 -11.45 2.84 6.09
CA LEU A 212 -10.55 1.70 5.90
C LEU A 212 -10.18 1.06 7.25
N THR A 213 -9.87 1.86 8.27
CA THR A 213 -9.57 1.37 9.63
C THR A 213 -10.77 0.66 10.24
N ALA A 214 -11.99 1.16 10.05
CA ALA A 214 -13.20 0.50 10.53
C ALA A 214 -13.44 -0.85 9.83
N LEU A 215 -13.17 -0.94 8.52
CA LEU A 215 -13.26 -2.19 7.76
C LEU A 215 -12.20 -3.19 8.23
N LEU A 216 -10.96 -2.73 8.41
CA LEU A 216 -9.84 -3.53 8.89
C LEU A 216 -10.13 -4.08 10.30
N SER A 217 -10.59 -3.27 11.23
CA SER A 217 -10.96 -3.70 12.59
C SER A 217 -12.11 -4.72 12.61
N ARG A 218 -13.01 -4.68 11.62
CA ARG A 218 -14.04 -5.73 11.46
C ARG A 218 -13.42 -7.05 10.98
N LEU A 219 -12.47 -6.97 10.05
CA LEU A 219 -11.73 -8.14 9.56
C LEU A 219 -10.95 -8.80 10.71
N GLU A 220 -10.16 -8.03 11.45
CA GLU A 220 -9.39 -8.50 12.61
C GLU A 220 -10.27 -9.24 13.64
N ARG A 221 -11.43 -8.64 13.98
CA ARG A 221 -12.40 -9.28 14.90
C ARG A 221 -12.95 -10.60 14.36
N ARG A 222 -13.13 -10.74 13.06
CA ARG A 222 -13.58 -12.01 12.45
C ARG A 222 -12.46 -13.06 12.50
N LEU A 223 -11.22 -12.66 12.21
CA LEU A 223 -10.07 -13.56 12.27
C LEU A 223 -9.81 -14.07 13.70
N ALA A 224 -9.91 -13.18 14.70
CA ALA A 224 -9.73 -13.52 16.12
C ALA A 224 -10.83 -14.47 16.67
N LYS A 225 -12.05 -14.42 16.13
CA LYS A 225 -13.11 -15.34 16.55
C LYS A 225 -12.88 -16.78 16.04
N SER A 226 -12.21 -16.92 14.91
CA SER A 226 -11.84 -18.23 14.34
C SER A 226 -10.74 -18.97 15.12
N ASP A 227 -10.12 -18.33 16.13
CA ASP A 227 -9.12 -18.96 17.01
C ASP A 227 -9.75 -19.65 18.23
N LYS A 228 -11.01 -19.37 18.54
CA LYS A 228 -11.70 -19.85 19.75
C LYS A 228 -12.66 -21.03 19.49
N GLY A 229 -12.74 -21.50 18.27
CA GLY A 229 -13.51 -22.66 17.84
C GLY A 229 -12.62 -23.73 17.20
#